data_e4c51b9a9f90b1098daeb2a1b44a28a0
#
_entry.id   e4c51b9a9f90b1098daeb2a1b44a28a0
#
_cell.length_a   1.000
_cell.length_b   1.000
_cell.length_c   1.000
_cell.angle_alpha   90.00
_cell.angle_beta   90.00
_cell.angle_gamma   90.00
#
_symmetry.space_group_name_H-M   'P 1'
#
loop_
_entity.id
_entity.type
_entity.pdbx_description
1 polymer ?
#
loop_
_entity_poly.entity_id
_entity_poly.type
_entity_poly.pdbx_seq_one_letter_code
_entity_poly.pdbx_strand_id
1 'polypeptide(L)'
;MTHYHDDHFNGAIYMATTTPHRFNNVYISDVWNMPGSVYVTSLTLLRGIFTRSVILGENTIIDFLETICTRRSRIHFISRGVKFHNDQYIALWPEKKYVARKAQSMFEKLQVKLGEANLERIEKIANRLNAIVIALANGNDGIIENYEVQFNELREEYLDAQRTFDDLYGYNYDNNVQYRLTRFGNEISIVFQNFKADRNILFTGDFGKKMNWSFIEKNRDGLVKLHSCYDVIKIPHHGTDSYYHSFLKRIQATSELMIPNGYIKQHWDVSSKYNADSIKKKNGTVCAHNTTCSKPICLRCRCIYPNSYRDI
;
A
#
# COMPACT_ATOMS: atom_id res chain seq x y z
N MET A 1 0.04 4.45 5.78
CA MET A 1 0.59 3.68 4.63
C MET A 1 -0.49 2.80 4.04
N THR A 2 -0.68 2.82 2.72
CA THR A 2 -1.81 2.09 2.11
C THR A 2 -1.52 0.61 1.90
N HIS A 3 -0.30 0.23 1.56
CA HIS A 3 0.15 -1.15 1.37
C HIS A 3 1.69 -1.23 1.45
N TYR A 4 2.26 -2.44 1.30
CA TYR A 4 3.65 -2.75 1.65
C TYR A 4 4.58 -2.81 0.45
N HIS A 5 4.42 -1.91 -0.52
CA HIS A 5 5.40 -1.70 -1.58
C HIS A 5 6.47 -0.69 -1.15
N ASP A 6 7.67 -0.86 -1.65
CA ASP A 6 8.85 -0.07 -1.31
C ASP A 6 8.67 1.43 -1.61
N ASP A 7 8.01 1.79 -2.69
CA ASP A 7 7.67 3.17 -3.03
C ASP A 7 6.65 3.81 -2.06
N HIS A 8 6.00 3.02 -1.20
CA HIS A 8 5.08 3.51 -0.17
C HIS A 8 5.71 3.61 1.22
N PHE A 9 6.70 2.79 1.56
CA PHE A 9 7.31 2.84 2.89
C PHE A 9 8.69 3.51 2.93
N ASN A 10 9.46 3.55 1.82
CA ASN A 10 10.76 4.19 1.79
C ASN A 10 10.70 5.67 2.17
N GLY A 11 9.68 6.39 1.73
CA GLY A 11 9.47 7.77 2.15
C GLY A 11 9.27 7.92 3.66
N ALA A 12 8.56 7.00 4.29
CA ALA A 12 8.37 7.00 5.74
C ALA A 12 9.67 6.68 6.49
N ILE A 13 10.46 5.70 6.01
CA ILE A 13 11.79 5.40 6.56
C ILE A 13 12.68 6.63 6.45
N TYR A 14 12.75 7.24 5.27
CA TYR A 14 13.55 8.44 5.05
C TYR A 14 13.17 9.58 6.00
N MET A 15 11.88 9.88 6.10
CA MET A 15 11.40 10.92 7.03
C MET A 15 11.74 10.59 8.48
N ALA A 16 11.58 9.36 8.91
CA ALA A 16 11.89 8.96 10.28
C ALA A 16 13.40 9.01 10.60
N THR A 17 14.26 8.80 9.61
CA THR A 17 15.73 8.78 9.81
C THR A 17 16.37 10.15 9.64
N THR A 18 15.80 11.03 8.81
CA THR A 18 16.42 12.33 8.46
C THR A 18 15.80 13.51 9.21
N THR A 19 14.64 13.33 9.84
CA THR A 19 13.99 14.41 10.58
C THR A 19 13.80 14.04 12.06
N PRO A 20 13.73 15.00 12.98
CA PRO A 20 13.41 14.73 14.39
C PRO A 20 11.93 14.37 14.59
N HIS A 21 11.12 14.43 13.53
CA HIS A 21 9.70 14.15 13.61
C HIS A 21 9.42 12.68 13.91
N ARG A 22 8.47 12.45 14.79
CA ARG A 22 7.98 11.11 15.15
C ARG A 22 6.60 10.90 14.56
N PHE A 23 6.37 9.73 14.04
CA PHE A 23 5.00 9.31 13.73
C PHE A 23 4.34 8.85 15.03
N ASN A 24 3.44 9.64 15.58
CA ASN A 24 2.71 9.24 16.79
C ASN A 24 1.77 8.07 16.51
N ASN A 25 1.12 8.08 15.35
CA ASN A 25 0.19 7.04 14.91
C ASN A 25 0.53 6.61 13.49
N VAL A 26 0.62 5.30 13.27
CA VAL A 26 0.83 4.70 11.96
C VAL A 26 -0.34 3.79 11.63
N TYR A 27 -1.07 4.13 10.58
CA TYR A 27 -2.22 3.37 10.10
C TYR A 27 -1.76 2.46 8.98
N ILE A 28 -1.90 1.15 9.15
CA ILE A 28 -1.48 0.13 8.18
C ILE A 28 -2.62 -0.82 7.86
N SER A 29 -2.55 -1.46 6.69
CA SER A 29 -3.52 -2.49 6.29
C SER A 29 -3.55 -3.62 7.31
N ASP A 30 -4.75 -4.00 7.78
CA ASP A 30 -4.95 -5.07 8.77
C ASP A 30 -4.85 -6.43 8.10
N VAL A 31 -3.64 -6.80 7.76
CA VAL A 31 -3.30 -8.11 7.20
C VAL A 31 -2.48 -8.95 8.19
N TRP A 32 -2.10 -8.35 9.33
CA TRP A 32 -1.25 -8.95 10.35
C TRP A 32 -2.02 -9.73 11.39
N ASN A 33 -3.22 -9.25 11.74
CA ASN A 33 -4.05 -9.80 12.81
C ASN A 33 -5.36 -10.39 12.25
N MET A 34 -5.23 -11.42 11.40
CA MET A 34 -6.37 -12.13 10.83
C MET A 34 -6.02 -13.60 10.61
N PRO A 35 -7.01 -14.50 10.55
CA PRO A 35 -6.75 -15.89 10.13
C PRO A 35 -6.07 -15.93 8.76
N GLY A 36 -4.96 -16.66 8.66
CA GLY A 36 -4.16 -16.73 7.43
C GLY A 36 -3.27 -15.50 7.17
N SER A 37 -3.06 -14.64 8.15
CA SER A 37 -2.13 -13.51 8.07
C SER A 37 -0.72 -13.93 7.65
N VAL A 38 -0.26 -15.10 8.08
CA VAL A 38 1.04 -15.67 7.70
C VAL A 38 1.21 -15.72 6.18
N TYR A 39 0.18 -16.13 5.44
CA TYR A 39 0.26 -16.20 3.97
C TYR A 39 0.38 -14.81 3.35
N VAL A 40 -0.33 -13.81 3.89
CA VAL A 40 -0.23 -12.42 3.40
C VAL A 40 1.16 -11.87 3.63
N THR A 41 1.70 -12.08 4.83
CA THR A 41 3.05 -11.63 5.19
C THR A 41 4.11 -12.37 4.38
N SER A 42 3.98 -13.69 4.19
CA SER A 42 4.86 -14.47 3.33
C SER A 42 4.87 -13.94 1.89
N LEU A 43 3.71 -13.64 1.32
CA LEU A 43 3.63 -13.08 -0.04
C LEU A 43 4.24 -11.68 -0.11
N THR A 44 4.15 -10.89 0.96
CA THR A 44 4.79 -9.56 1.06
C THR A 44 6.31 -9.69 1.10
N LEU A 45 6.84 -10.63 1.90
CA LEU A 45 8.28 -10.94 1.95
C LEU A 45 8.80 -11.46 0.62
N LEU A 46 8.09 -12.43 0.01
CA LEU A 46 8.43 -12.94 -1.33
C LEU A 46 8.44 -11.83 -2.37
N ARG A 47 7.47 -10.91 -2.31
CA ARG A 47 7.49 -9.77 -3.22
C ARG A 47 8.79 -8.98 -3.07
N GLY A 48 9.22 -8.66 -1.86
CA GLY A 48 10.48 -7.97 -1.62
C GLY A 48 11.68 -8.72 -2.24
N ILE A 49 11.71 -10.05 -2.16
CA ILE A 49 12.74 -10.88 -2.79
C ILE A 49 12.70 -10.77 -4.32
N PHE A 50 11.50 -10.92 -4.91
CA PHE A 50 11.34 -11.03 -6.36
C PHE A 50 11.26 -9.69 -7.11
N THR A 51 11.03 -8.56 -6.44
CA THR A 51 10.80 -7.26 -7.09
C THR A 51 11.83 -6.20 -6.70
N ARG A 52 13.03 -6.60 -6.28
CA ARG A 52 14.09 -5.68 -5.85
C ARG A 52 14.20 -4.49 -6.80
N SER A 53 14.05 -3.33 -6.25
CA SER A 53 14.31 -2.09 -6.96
C SER A 53 15.72 -1.61 -6.65
N VAL A 54 16.62 -1.79 -7.58
CA VAL A 54 17.97 -1.20 -7.53
C VAL A 54 17.92 0.34 -7.44
N ILE A 55 16.77 0.93 -7.80
CA ILE A 55 16.57 2.38 -7.89
C ILE A 55 16.09 3.00 -6.57
N LEU A 56 15.31 2.25 -5.76
CA LEU A 56 14.62 2.78 -4.58
C LEU A 56 15.29 2.43 -3.25
N GLY A 57 16.45 1.78 -3.27
CA GLY A 57 17.16 1.34 -2.08
C GLY A 57 16.81 -0.08 -1.66
N GLU A 58 17.59 -0.62 -0.74
CA GLU A 58 17.51 -2.02 -0.28
C GLU A 58 16.56 -2.20 0.92
N ASN A 59 15.79 -1.17 1.29
CA ASN A 59 14.91 -1.26 2.45
C ASN A 59 13.80 -2.30 2.23
N THR A 60 13.55 -3.05 3.27
CA THR A 60 12.53 -4.10 3.32
C THR A 60 11.34 -3.67 4.18
N ILE A 61 10.28 -4.46 4.17
CA ILE A 61 9.17 -4.29 5.12
C ILE A 61 9.64 -4.47 6.59
N ILE A 62 10.69 -5.24 6.82
CA ILE A 62 11.29 -5.43 8.14
C ILE A 62 11.91 -4.12 8.62
N ASP A 63 12.66 -3.42 7.76
CA ASP A 63 13.26 -2.12 8.07
C ASP A 63 12.21 -1.04 8.36
N PHE A 64 11.12 -1.06 7.61
CA PHE A 64 10.00 -0.15 7.88
C PHE A 64 9.37 -0.41 9.25
N LEU A 65 9.11 -1.65 9.59
CA LEU A 65 8.49 -2.03 10.86
C LEU A 65 9.44 -1.71 12.03
N GLU A 66 10.72 -2.03 11.90
CA GLU A 66 11.73 -1.64 12.88
C GLU A 66 11.78 -0.12 13.10
N THR A 67 11.76 0.66 12.01
CA THR A 67 11.76 2.12 12.07
C THR A 67 10.55 2.64 12.85
N ILE A 68 9.36 2.08 12.65
CA ILE A 68 8.15 2.44 13.40
C ILE A 68 8.34 2.12 14.89
N CYS A 69 8.88 0.95 15.20
CA CYS A 69 9.08 0.48 16.57
C CYS A 69 10.10 1.35 17.32
N THR A 70 11.26 1.61 16.71
CA THR A 70 12.30 2.47 17.25
C THR A 70 11.78 3.86 17.61
N ARG A 71 10.83 4.36 16.85
CA ARG A 71 10.20 5.67 17.07
C ARG A 71 9.04 5.63 18.05
N ARG A 72 8.72 4.47 18.65
CA ARG A 72 7.58 4.25 19.56
C ARG A 72 6.25 4.74 19.00
N SER A 73 6.04 4.52 17.71
CA SER A 73 4.78 4.84 17.03
C SER A 73 3.71 3.83 17.43
N ARG A 74 2.48 4.32 17.62
CA ARG A 74 1.33 3.43 17.80
C ARG A 74 0.88 2.89 16.45
N ILE A 75 0.81 1.57 16.33
CA ILE A 75 0.34 0.89 15.12
C ILE A 75 -1.17 0.69 15.22
N HIS A 76 -1.88 1.09 14.17
CA HIS A 76 -3.32 0.91 14.05
C HIS A 76 -3.62 0.08 12.80
N PHE A 77 -4.33 -1.03 12.99
CA PHE A 77 -4.73 -1.91 11.91
C PHE A 77 -6.02 -1.43 11.25
N ILE A 78 -5.98 -1.24 9.93
CA ILE A 78 -7.07 -0.70 9.14
C ILE A 78 -7.60 -1.75 8.19
N SER A 79 -8.86 -2.10 8.35
CA SER A 79 -9.62 -2.98 7.46
C SER A 79 -11.02 -2.42 7.24
N ARG A 80 -11.76 -3.00 6.30
CA ARG A 80 -13.11 -2.58 5.94
C ARG A 80 -14.00 -2.38 7.17
N GLY A 81 -14.65 -1.22 7.22
CA GLY A 81 -15.53 -0.80 8.31
C GLY A 81 -14.84 -0.11 9.48
N VAL A 82 -13.51 -0.17 9.57
CA VAL A 82 -12.76 0.51 10.63
C VAL A 82 -12.75 2.01 10.39
N LYS A 83 -13.18 2.75 11.41
CA LYS A 83 -13.01 4.19 11.49
C LYS A 83 -11.66 4.51 12.12
N PHE A 84 -11.00 5.55 11.64
CA PHE A 84 -9.67 5.91 12.12
C PHE A 84 -9.42 7.42 12.06
N HIS A 85 -8.34 7.83 12.67
CA HIS A 85 -7.95 9.23 12.78
C HIS A 85 -9.07 10.09 13.39
N ASN A 86 -9.43 9.77 14.64
CA ASN A 86 -10.54 10.42 15.37
C ASN A 86 -11.89 10.36 14.62
N ASP A 87 -12.19 9.22 14.01
CA ASP A 87 -13.40 8.99 13.23
C ASP A 87 -13.56 9.90 11.99
N GLN A 88 -12.47 10.52 11.55
CA GLN A 88 -12.53 11.34 10.34
C GLN A 88 -12.62 10.51 9.05
N TYR A 89 -12.10 9.30 9.06
CA TYR A 89 -12.06 8.41 7.91
C TYR A 89 -12.66 7.05 8.23
N ILE A 90 -13.16 6.39 7.19
CA ILE A 90 -13.65 5.01 7.27
C ILE A 90 -13.08 4.19 6.12
N ALA A 91 -12.58 3.00 6.43
CA ALA A 91 -12.00 2.10 5.44
C ALA A 91 -13.10 1.35 4.66
N LEU A 92 -12.95 1.35 3.35
CA LEU A 92 -13.78 0.60 2.40
C LEU A 92 -13.16 -0.76 2.06
N TRP A 93 -11.84 -0.89 2.22
CA TRP A 93 -11.01 -2.05 1.91
C TRP A 93 -9.71 -2.00 2.72
N PRO A 94 -9.01 -3.11 3.05
CA PRO A 94 -9.28 -4.49 2.62
C PRO A 94 -10.39 -5.20 3.41
N GLU A 95 -11.02 -6.20 2.78
CA GLU A 95 -11.90 -7.16 3.45
C GLU A 95 -11.06 -8.40 3.85
N LYS A 96 -10.99 -8.67 5.15
CA LYS A 96 -10.06 -9.65 5.74
C LYS A 96 -10.24 -11.06 5.19
N LYS A 97 -11.46 -11.57 5.18
CA LYS A 97 -11.75 -12.97 4.76
C LYS A 97 -11.44 -13.19 3.29
N TYR A 98 -11.70 -12.18 2.45
CA TYR A 98 -11.37 -12.25 1.04
C TYR A 98 -9.87 -12.28 0.83
N VAL A 99 -9.15 -11.35 1.48
CA VAL A 99 -7.69 -11.25 1.38
C VAL A 99 -7.02 -12.52 1.89
N ALA A 100 -7.46 -13.04 3.04
CA ALA A 100 -6.93 -14.29 3.63
C ALA A 100 -7.05 -15.48 2.67
N ARG A 101 -8.25 -15.72 2.13
CA ARG A 101 -8.50 -16.84 1.19
C ARG A 101 -7.68 -16.70 -0.08
N LYS A 102 -7.55 -15.48 -0.58
CA LYS A 102 -6.76 -15.22 -1.78
C LYS A 102 -5.26 -15.41 -1.54
N ALA A 103 -4.76 -14.94 -0.40
CA ALA A 103 -3.37 -15.15 -0.01
C ALA A 103 -3.04 -16.63 0.10
N GLN A 104 -3.85 -17.39 0.82
CA GLN A 104 -3.67 -18.83 0.98
C GLN A 104 -3.64 -19.53 -0.39
N SER A 105 -4.64 -19.31 -1.24
CA SER A 105 -4.68 -19.94 -2.57
C SER A 105 -3.51 -19.53 -3.47
N MET A 106 -2.96 -18.32 -3.29
CA MET A 106 -1.78 -17.90 -4.03
C MET A 106 -0.52 -18.54 -3.47
N PHE A 107 -0.39 -18.61 -2.15
CA PHE A 107 0.74 -19.23 -1.47
C PHE A 107 0.87 -20.71 -1.83
N GLU A 108 -0.22 -21.48 -1.78
CA GLU A 108 -0.27 -22.88 -2.19
C GLU A 108 0.21 -23.11 -3.63
N LYS A 109 -0.18 -22.21 -4.55
CA LYS A 109 0.29 -22.26 -5.95
C LYS A 109 1.78 -21.94 -6.11
N LEU A 110 2.30 -21.05 -5.27
CA LEU A 110 3.72 -20.73 -5.25
C LEU A 110 4.54 -21.86 -4.62
N GLN A 111 3.97 -22.58 -3.65
CA GLN A 111 4.59 -23.74 -3.00
C GLN A 111 4.95 -24.83 -4.02
N VAL A 112 4.03 -25.12 -4.93
CA VAL A 112 4.28 -26.07 -6.04
C VAL A 112 5.40 -25.57 -6.97
N LYS A 113 5.53 -24.27 -7.15
CA LYS A 113 6.47 -23.69 -8.11
C LYS A 113 7.87 -23.41 -7.53
N LEU A 114 7.93 -22.94 -6.29
CA LEU A 114 9.15 -22.48 -5.63
C LEU A 114 9.73 -23.51 -4.64
N GLY A 115 9.05 -24.64 -4.46
CA GLY A 115 9.43 -25.68 -3.52
C GLY A 115 8.92 -25.42 -2.10
N GLU A 116 8.47 -26.49 -1.46
CA GLU A 116 7.86 -26.44 -0.12
C GLU A 116 8.85 -25.93 0.94
N ALA A 117 10.06 -26.50 0.98
CA ALA A 117 11.07 -26.11 1.97
C ALA A 117 11.46 -24.62 1.93
N ASN A 118 11.53 -24.05 0.72
CA ASN A 118 11.84 -22.63 0.55
C ASN A 118 10.70 -21.73 1.10
N LEU A 119 9.45 -22.13 0.87
CA LEU A 119 8.30 -21.40 1.37
C LEU A 119 8.05 -21.58 2.86
N GLU A 120 8.33 -22.76 3.43
CA GLU A 120 8.31 -22.96 4.89
C GLU A 120 9.26 -22.01 5.61
N ARG A 121 10.42 -21.75 5.02
CA ARG A 121 11.37 -20.78 5.59
C ARG A 121 10.78 -19.37 5.61
N ILE A 122 10.20 -18.92 4.52
CA ILE A 122 9.52 -17.62 4.44
C ILE A 122 8.34 -17.57 5.43
N GLU A 123 7.59 -18.64 5.56
CA GLU A 123 6.47 -18.74 6.50
C GLU A 123 6.92 -18.63 7.96
N LYS A 124 8.06 -19.21 8.32
CA LYS A 124 8.65 -19.06 9.66
C LYS A 124 9.01 -17.60 9.96
N ILE A 125 9.66 -16.91 9.02
CA ILE A 125 9.97 -15.48 9.13
C ILE A 125 8.68 -14.67 9.26
N ALA A 126 7.67 -14.95 8.44
CA ALA A 126 6.38 -14.29 8.45
C ALA A 126 5.63 -14.45 9.79
N ASN A 127 5.64 -15.64 10.36
CA ASN A 127 5.03 -15.92 11.67
C ASN A 127 5.69 -15.10 12.79
N ARG A 128 7.03 -15.07 12.84
CA ARG A 128 7.79 -14.28 13.82
C ARG A 128 7.50 -12.77 13.64
N LEU A 129 7.51 -12.30 12.40
CA LEU A 129 7.23 -10.89 12.10
C LEU A 129 5.81 -10.50 12.50
N ASN A 130 4.80 -11.35 12.21
CA ASN A 130 3.42 -11.13 12.64
C ASN A 130 3.31 -11.04 14.16
N ALA A 131 3.98 -11.92 14.90
CA ALA A 131 3.95 -11.93 16.36
C ALA A 131 4.49 -10.60 16.93
N ILE A 132 5.61 -10.11 16.39
CA ILE A 132 6.21 -8.83 16.81
C ILE A 132 5.25 -7.68 16.52
N VAL A 133 4.71 -7.59 15.29
CA VAL A 133 3.82 -6.49 14.89
C VAL A 133 2.53 -6.46 15.71
N ILE A 134 1.97 -7.63 16.01
CA ILE A 134 0.77 -7.74 16.87
C ILE A 134 1.08 -7.33 18.31
N ALA A 135 2.22 -7.75 18.85
CA ALA A 135 2.64 -7.38 20.20
C ALA A 135 2.81 -5.85 20.34
N LEU A 136 3.46 -5.23 19.35
CA LEU A 136 3.65 -3.78 19.30
C LEU A 136 2.32 -3.03 19.17
N ALA A 137 1.39 -3.52 18.36
CA ALA A 137 0.08 -2.90 18.21
C ALA A 137 -0.75 -2.98 19.49
N ASN A 138 -0.55 -4.02 20.31
CA ASN A 138 -1.23 -4.24 21.57
C ASN A 138 -0.58 -3.51 22.78
N GLY A 139 0.53 -2.80 22.56
CA GLY A 139 1.23 -2.07 23.62
C GLY A 139 1.90 -2.98 24.65
N ASN A 140 2.26 -4.20 24.27
CA ASN A 140 3.00 -5.14 25.12
C ASN A 140 4.46 -4.71 25.24
N ASP A 141 4.73 -3.72 26.09
CA ASP A 141 6.05 -3.12 26.28
C ASP A 141 7.10 -4.13 26.74
N GLY A 142 6.72 -5.23 27.39
CA GLY A 142 7.66 -6.28 27.82
C GLY A 142 8.28 -7.12 26.68
N ILE A 143 7.69 -7.11 25.48
CA ILE A 143 8.29 -7.73 24.29
C ILE A 143 9.25 -6.75 23.59
N ILE A 144 9.12 -5.47 23.90
CA ILE A 144 9.86 -4.37 23.26
C ILE A 144 11.31 -4.31 23.74
N GLU A 145 11.66 -4.87 24.90
CA GLU A 145 13.03 -4.78 25.45
C GLU A 145 14.11 -5.40 24.56
N ASN A 146 13.73 -6.31 23.63
CA ASN A 146 14.68 -6.98 22.73
C ASN A 146 14.26 -6.88 21.25
N TYR A 147 13.40 -5.95 20.87
CA TYR A 147 12.90 -5.88 19.50
C TYR A 147 14.03 -5.65 18.45
N GLU A 148 15.05 -4.87 18.79
CA GLU A 148 16.20 -4.63 17.91
C GLU A 148 16.92 -5.92 17.57
N VAL A 149 17.14 -6.78 18.57
CA VAL A 149 17.75 -8.10 18.36
C VAL A 149 16.86 -8.95 17.47
N GLN A 150 15.56 -8.98 17.75
CA GLN A 150 14.58 -9.77 16.98
C GLN A 150 14.49 -9.29 15.52
N PHE A 151 14.48 -7.98 15.27
CA PHE A 151 14.49 -7.44 13.90
C PHE A 151 15.79 -7.73 13.17
N ASN A 152 16.95 -7.65 13.86
CA ASN A 152 18.23 -8.00 13.27
C ASN A 152 18.28 -9.49 12.87
N GLU A 153 17.84 -10.39 13.75
CA GLU A 153 17.75 -11.82 13.41
C GLU A 153 16.82 -12.06 12.22
N LEU A 154 15.62 -11.45 12.22
CA LEU A 154 14.69 -11.57 11.10
C LEU A 154 15.25 -11.05 9.79
N ARG A 155 16.03 -9.96 9.85
CA ARG A 155 16.69 -9.40 8.67
C ARG A 155 17.73 -10.36 8.11
N GLU A 156 18.57 -10.93 8.97
CA GLU A 156 19.58 -11.90 8.55
C GLU A 156 18.94 -13.16 7.95
N GLU A 157 17.89 -13.70 8.60
CA GLU A 157 17.16 -14.86 8.08
C GLU A 157 16.50 -14.55 6.72
N TYR A 158 15.95 -13.33 6.57
CA TYR A 158 15.36 -12.88 5.32
C TYR A 158 16.40 -12.73 4.21
N LEU A 159 17.55 -12.09 4.49
CA LEU A 159 18.64 -11.94 3.54
C LEU A 159 19.23 -13.30 3.11
N ASP A 160 19.30 -14.25 4.05
CA ASP A 160 19.77 -15.59 3.73
C ASP A 160 18.74 -16.37 2.88
N ALA A 161 17.45 -16.24 3.17
CA ALA A 161 16.40 -16.75 2.29
C ALA A 161 16.48 -16.12 0.90
N GLN A 162 16.71 -14.82 0.82
CA GLN A 162 16.90 -14.09 -0.41
C GLN A 162 18.06 -14.62 -1.23
N ARG A 163 19.24 -14.83 -0.62
CA ARG A 163 20.40 -15.45 -1.29
C ARG A 163 20.06 -16.83 -1.85
N THR A 164 19.33 -17.64 -1.07
CA THR A 164 18.87 -18.97 -1.54
C THR A 164 18.00 -18.87 -2.79
N PHE A 165 17.08 -17.93 -2.83
CA PHE A 165 16.24 -17.72 -4.02
C PHE A 165 17.05 -17.20 -5.21
N ASP A 166 18.06 -16.35 -4.99
CA ASP A 166 18.97 -15.87 -6.04
C ASP A 166 19.78 -17.01 -6.65
N ASP A 167 20.30 -17.90 -5.82
CA ASP A 167 21.09 -19.06 -6.25
C ASP A 167 20.23 -20.05 -7.05
N LEU A 168 18.98 -20.27 -6.64
CA LEU A 168 18.08 -21.23 -7.29
C LEU A 168 17.47 -20.72 -8.61
N TYR A 169 17.15 -19.44 -8.69
CA TYR A 169 16.34 -18.89 -9.79
C TYR A 169 17.09 -17.82 -10.59
N GLY A 170 18.27 -17.38 -10.13
CA GLY A 170 19.02 -16.29 -10.75
C GLY A 170 18.32 -14.93 -10.60
N TYR A 171 18.91 -13.89 -11.19
CA TYR A 171 18.32 -12.55 -11.19
C TYR A 171 17.14 -12.39 -12.17
N ASN A 172 16.94 -13.35 -13.08
CA ASN A 172 15.83 -13.36 -14.03
C ASN A 172 14.67 -14.19 -13.48
N TYR A 173 14.08 -13.71 -12.41
CA TYR A 173 12.86 -14.32 -11.87
C TYR A 173 11.73 -14.36 -12.88
N ASP A 174 10.90 -15.41 -12.77
CA ASP A 174 9.69 -15.53 -13.57
C ASP A 174 8.81 -14.28 -13.45
N ASN A 175 8.74 -13.50 -14.52
CA ASN A 175 7.94 -12.28 -14.61
C ASN A 175 6.48 -12.48 -14.17
N ASN A 176 5.95 -13.69 -14.31
CA ASN A 176 4.59 -14.02 -13.89
C ASN A 176 4.47 -14.08 -12.36
N VAL A 177 5.49 -14.61 -11.65
CA VAL A 177 5.53 -14.61 -10.19
C VAL A 177 5.62 -13.17 -9.68
N GLN A 178 6.56 -12.39 -10.21
CA GLN A 178 6.71 -10.98 -9.87
C GLN A 178 5.41 -10.19 -10.07
N TYR A 179 4.79 -10.35 -11.23
CA TYR A 179 3.53 -9.68 -11.56
C TYR A 179 2.41 -10.05 -10.59
N ARG A 180 2.29 -11.34 -10.23
CA ARG A 180 1.27 -11.82 -9.30
C ARG A 180 1.48 -11.27 -7.89
N LEU A 181 2.73 -11.28 -7.41
CA LEU A 181 3.09 -10.77 -6.09
C LEU A 181 2.84 -9.26 -6.00
N THR A 182 3.29 -8.49 -7.00
CA THR A 182 3.04 -7.05 -7.07
C THR A 182 1.54 -6.74 -7.12
N ARG A 183 0.79 -7.47 -7.94
CA ARG A 183 -0.65 -7.30 -8.01
C ARG A 183 -1.35 -7.61 -6.68
N PHE A 184 -0.92 -8.67 -6.00
CA PHE A 184 -1.48 -9.01 -4.68
C PHE A 184 -1.16 -7.91 -3.65
N GLY A 185 0.07 -7.41 -3.64
CA GLY A 185 0.45 -6.27 -2.80
C GLY A 185 -0.44 -5.04 -3.00
N ASN A 186 -0.74 -4.70 -4.25
CA ASN A 186 -1.67 -3.61 -4.56
C ASN A 186 -3.10 -3.90 -4.10
N GLU A 187 -3.52 -5.17 -4.12
CA GLU A 187 -4.87 -5.57 -3.72
C GLU A 187 -5.14 -5.46 -2.22
N ILE A 188 -4.10 -5.47 -1.40
CA ILE A 188 -4.21 -5.23 0.05
C ILE A 188 -4.15 -3.74 0.41
N SER A 189 -4.12 -2.83 -0.57
CA SER A 189 -4.15 -1.39 -0.34
C SER A 189 -5.36 -0.95 0.46
N ILE A 190 -5.16 -0.05 1.41
CA ILE A 190 -6.28 0.59 2.09
C ILE A 190 -6.99 1.52 1.09
N VAL A 191 -8.27 1.25 0.85
CA VAL A 191 -9.19 2.17 0.21
C VAL A 191 -10.06 2.77 1.29
N PHE A 192 -10.14 4.09 1.37
CA PHE A 192 -10.89 4.76 2.41
C PHE A 192 -11.52 6.06 1.93
N GLN A 193 -12.53 6.49 2.63
CA GLN A 193 -13.19 7.77 2.40
C GLN A 193 -13.26 8.55 3.73
N ASN A 194 -13.47 9.86 3.66
CA ASN A 194 -13.79 10.62 4.84
C ASN A 194 -15.18 10.22 5.36
N PHE A 195 -15.34 10.27 6.69
CA PHE A 195 -16.58 9.93 7.36
C PHE A 195 -17.31 11.19 7.85
N LYS A 196 -16.54 12.19 8.25
CA LYS A 196 -17.05 13.47 8.74
C LYS A 196 -16.23 14.60 8.10
N ALA A 197 -16.80 15.32 7.17
CA ALA A 197 -16.26 16.58 6.64
C ALA A 197 -17.27 17.23 5.69
N ASP A 198 -17.02 18.49 5.34
CA ASP A 198 -17.82 19.26 4.38
C ASP A 198 -17.60 18.83 2.93
N ARG A 199 -16.52 18.10 2.68
CA ARG A 199 -16.16 17.57 1.35
C ARG A 199 -16.01 16.07 1.39
N ASN A 200 -16.50 15.40 0.36
CA ASN A 200 -16.35 13.97 0.19
C ASN A 200 -15.06 13.64 -0.53
N ILE A 201 -14.19 12.87 0.11
CA ILE A 201 -12.88 12.50 -0.42
C ILE A 201 -12.75 10.98 -0.46
N LEU A 202 -12.27 10.45 -1.59
CA LEU A 202 -11.97 9.03 -1.76
C LEU A 202 -10.47 8.84 -2.02
N PHE A 203 -9.84 8.01 -1.21
CA PHE A 203 -8.47 7.54 -1.41
C PHE A 203 -8.50 6.07 -1.83
N THR A 204 -7.92 5.78 -2.97
CA THR A 204 -8.01 4.44 -3.58
C THR A 204 -6.74 3.59 -3.38
N GLY A 205 -5.68 4.14 -2.79
CA GLY A 205 -4.38 3.46 -2.76
C GLY A 205 -3.97 3.07 -4.18
N ASP A 206 -3.51 1.83 -4.31
CA ASP A 206 -3.15 1.22 -5.59
C ASP A 206 -4.16 0.15 -6.03
N PHE A 207 -5.39 0.29 -5.55
CA PHE A 207 -6.47 -0.65 -5.81
C PHE A 207 -6.93 -0.58 -7.28
N GLY A 208 -6.38 -1.44 -8.11
CA GLY A 208 -6.45 -1.35 -9.57
C GLY A 208 -7.68 -1.96 -10.23
N LYS A 209 -7.68 -1.94 -11.57
CA LYS A 209 -8.79 -2.35 -12.43
C LYS A 209 -9.27 -3.79 -12.21
N LYS A 210 -8.35 -4.71 -11.95
CA LYS A 210 -8.67 -6.14 -11.81
C LYS A 210 -9.03 -6.54 -10.38
N MET A 211 -9.19 -5.57 -9.49
CA MET A 211 -9.50 -5.79 -8.09
C MET A 211 -11.00 -5.76 -7.83
N ASN A 212 -11.41 -6.14 -6.63
CA ASN A 212 -12.82 -6.39 -6.34
C ASN A 212 -13.63 -5.12 -6.05
N TRP A 213 -13.60 -4.15 -6.97
CA TRP A 213 -14.40 -2.92 -6.87
C TRP A 213 -15.89 -3.19 -6.66
N SER A 214 -16.41 -4.29 -7.27
CA SER A 214 -17.80 -4.65 -7.12
C SER A 214 -18.20 -4.98 -5.67
N PHE A 215 -17.24 -5.40 -4.83
CA PHE A 215 -17.48 -5.64 -3.41
C PHE A 215 -17.70 -4.32 -2.68
N ILE A 216 -16.85 -3.33 -2.94
CA ILE A 216 -16.94 -1.99 -2.37
C ILE A 216 -18.24 -1.31 -2.83
N GLU A 217 -18.49 -1.33 -4.14
CA GLU A 217 -19.62 -0.67 -4.76
C GLU A 217 -20.98 -1.22 -4.29
N LYS A 218 -21.10 -2.54 -4.25
CA LYS A 218 -22.34 -3.20 -3.88
C LYS A 218 -22.58 -3.27 -2.38
N ASN A 219 -21.59 -2.86 -1.58
CA ASN A 219 -21.64 -2.93 -0.12
C ASN A 219 -22.22 -4.25 0.39
N ARG A 220 -21.69 -5.37 -0.11
CA ARG A 220 -22.27 -6.71 0.07
C ARG A 220 -22.41 -7.16 1.52
N ASP A 221 -21.57 -6.63 2.39
CA ASP A 221 -21.59 -6.90 3.84
C ASP A 221 -22.41 -5.88 4.64
N GLY A 222 -22.92 -4.85 3.98
CA GLY A 222 -23.68 -3.79 4.63
C GLY A 222 -22.88 -2.84 5.52
N LEU A 223 -21.55 -3.05 5.65
CA LEU A 223 -20.74 -2.34 6.65
C LEU A 223 -20.47 -0.88 6.28
N VAL A 224 -20.17 -0.60 5.04
CA VAL A 224 -19.77 0.75 4.61
C VAL A 224 -20.29 1.06 3.21
N LYS A 225 -21.09 2.11 3.12
CA LYS A 225 -21.59 2.61 1.85
C LYS A 225 -20.70 3.74 1.33
N LEU A 226 -20.46 3.75 0.03
CA LEU A 226 -19.85 4.89 -0.66
C LEU A 226 -20.72 6.13 -0.57
N HIS A 227 -20.10 7.30 -0.55
CA HIS A 227 -20.82 8.55 -0.80
C HIS A 227 -21.43 8.54 -2.23
N SER A 228 -22.52 9.25 -2.40
CA SER A 228 -23.18 9.36 -3.71
C SER A 228 -22.34 10.12 -4.74
N CYS A 229 -21.51 11.07 -4.25
CA CYS A 229 -20.52 11.81 -5.04
C CYS A 229 -19.31 12.15 -4.20
N TYR A 230 -18.21 12.47 -4.85
CA TYR A 230 -16.97 12.90 -4.22
C TYR A 230 -16.51 14.23 -4.82
N ASP A 231 -15.99 15.08 -3.95
CA ASP A 231 -15.35 16.34 -4.35
C ASP A 231 -13.92 16.08 -4.82
N VAL A 232 -13.24 15.13 -4.18
CA VAL A 232 -11.88 14.74 -4.53
C VAL A 232 -11.77 13.23 -4.59
N ILE A 233 -11.15 12.72 -5.64
CA ILE A 233 -10.78 11.30 -5.76
C ILE A 233 -9.28 11.21 -6.04
N LYS A 234 -8.51 10.62 -5.11
CA LYS A 234 -7.16 10.15 -5.42
C LYS A 234 -7.31 8.89 -6.26
N ILE A 235 -6.92 8.95 -7.53
CA ILE A 235 -7.05 7.82 -8.45
C ILE A 235 -6.03 6.72 -8.13
N PRO A 236 -6.33 5.45 -8.52
CA PRO A 236 -5.48 4.32 -8.19
C PRO A 236 -4.08 4.44 -8.79
N HIS A 237 -3.07 4.06 -7.99
CA HIS A 237 -1.67 4.01 -8.40
C HIS A 237 -1.25 5.37 -9.01
N HIS A 238 -0.52 5.36 -10.11
CA HIS A 238 -0.09 6.57 -10.84
C HIS A 238 -1.06 7.00 -11.95
N GLY A 239 -2.29 6.46 -11.96
CA GLY A 239 -3.28 6.78 -12.97
C GLY A 239 -3.09 6.08 -14.32
N THR A 240 -2.27 5.02 -14.38
CA THR A 240 -2.05 4.28 -15.62
C THR A 240 -3.29 3.50 -16.07
N ASP A 241 -3.36 3.15 -17.36
CA ASP A 241 -4.54 2.48 -17.96
C ASP A 241 -4.85 1.11 -17.32
N SER A 242 -3.83 0.40 -16.86
CA SER A 242 -3.98 -0.87 -16.15
C SER A 242 -4.70 -0.75 -14.80
N TYR A 243 -4.74 0.45 -14.22
CA TYR A 243 -5.40 0.74 -12.95
C TYR A 243 -6.73 1.48 -13.11
N TYR A 244 -7.05 1.94 -14.32
CA TYR A 244 -8.31 2.61 -14.59
C TYR A 244 -9.50 1.64 -14.48
N HIS A 245 -10.49 1.95 -13.65
CA HIS A 245 -11.73 1.19 -13.54
C HIS A 245 -12.95 2.05 -13.89
N SER A 246 -13.89 1.48 -14.67
CA SER A 246 -15.11 2.18 -15.10
C SER A 246 -15.98 2.65 -13.95
N PHE A 247 -15.87 2.05 -12.78
CA PHE A 247 -16.50 2.51 -11.55
C PHE A 247 -16.18 3.98 -11.25
N LEU A 248 -14.94 4.44 -11.46
CA LEU A 248 -14.54 5.83 -11.25
C LEU A 248 -15.31 6.82 -12.12
N LYS A 249 -15.87 6.37 -13.25
CA LYS A 249 -16.76 7.20 -14.07
C LYS A 249 -18.12 7.43 -13.42
N ARG A 250 -18.56 6.50 -12.60
CA ARG A 250 -19.89 6.53 -11.98
C ARG A 250 -19.91 7.34 -10.70
N ILE A 251 -18.78 7.34 -9.98
CA ILE A 251 -18.61 8.23 -8.84
C ILE A 251 -18.26 9.62 -9.39
N GLN A 252 -19.19 10.53 -9.28
CA GLN A 252 -18.99 11.88 -9.77
C GLN A 252 -18.02 12.61 -8.85
N ALA A 253 -16.80 12.82 -9.31
CA ALA A 253 -15.92 13.81 -8.69
C ALA A 253 -16.41 15.20 -9.14
N THR A 254 -16.84 16.01 -8.19
CA THR A 254 -17.37 17.34 -8.49
C THR A 254 -16.27 18.37 -8.68
N SER A 255 -15.09 18.15 -8.13
CA SER A 255 -14.02 19.13 -8.12
C SER A 255 -12.70 18.62 -8.70
N GLU A 256 -12.15 17.51 -8.21
CA GLU A 256 -10.76 17.16 -8.52
C GLU A 256 -10.51 15.65 -8.62
N LEU A 257 -9.75 15.24 -9.64
CA LEU A 257 -9.09 13.95 -9.68
C LEU A 257 -7.61 14.15 -9.35
N MET A 258 -7.16 13.65 -8.21
CA MET A 258 -5.75 13.72 -7.81
C MET A 258 -4.98 12.52 -8.38
N ILE A 259 -3.96 12.79 -9.19
CA ILE A 259 -3.09 11.79 -9.81
C ILE A 259 -1.71 11.86 -9.16
N PRO A 260 -1.31 10.89 -8.33
CA PRO A 260 0.00 10.85 -7.71
C PRO A 260 1.05 10.30 -8.70
N ASN A 261 1.48 11.12 -9.63
CA ASN A 261 2.42 10.72 -10.69
C ASN A 261 3.79 11.35 -10.50
N GLY A 262 4.35 11.32 -9.31
CA GLY A 262 5.72 11.68 -8.96
C GLY A 262 6.49 12.69 -9.83
N TYR A 263 7.55 13.24 -9.26
CA TYR A 263 8.39 14.27 -9.90
C TYR A 263 9.53 13.69 -10.77
N ILE A 264 9.71 12.37 -10.81
CA ILE A 264 10.84 11.71 -11.48
C ILE A 264 10.53 11.48 -12.96
N LYS A 265 11.49 11.70 -13.83
CA LYS A 265 11.43 11.60 -15.30
C LYS A 265 11.02 10.22 -15.88
N GLN A 266 10.85 9.21 -15.06
CA GLN A 266 10.32 7.92 -15.48
C GLN A 266 8.80 7.92 -15.31
N HIS A 267 8.12 8.34 -16.36
CA HIS A 267 6.70 8.57 -16.33
C HIS A 267 5.93 7.31 -16.64
N TRP A 268 5.05 6.99 -15.72
CA TRP A 268 3.91 6.18 -16.06
C TRP A 268 2.94 7.05 -16.87
N ASP A 269 2.64 6.66 -18.08
CA ASP A 269 1.65 7.37 -18.88
C ASP A 269 0.29 7.33 -18.18
N VAL A 270 -0.19 8.51 -17.82
CA VAL A 270 -1.53 8.64 -17.26
C VAL A 270 -2.55 8.25 -18.32
N SER A 271 -3.46 7.35 -17.98
CA SER A 271 -4.49 6.90 -18.91
C SER A 271 -5.26 8.08 -19.51
N SER A 272 -5.37 8.10 -20.83
CA SER A 272 -6.18 9.10 -21.55
C SER A 272 -7.66 9.08 -21.13
N LYS A 273 -8.12 8.00 -20.49
CA LYS A 273 -9.48 7.87 -19.93
C LYS A 273 -9.75 8.85 -18.79
N TYR A 274 -8.71 9.26 -18.04
CA TYR A 274 -8.82 10.33 -17.06
C TYR A 274 -8.86 11.73 -17.70
N ASN A 275 -8.36 11.85 -18.91
CA ASN A 275 -8.36 13.08 -19.70
C ASN A 275 -9.52 13.18 -20.69
N ALA A 276 -10.40 12.16 -20.77
CA ALA A 276 -11.54 12.19 -21.68
C ALA A 276 -12.47 13.37 -21.33
N ASP A 277 -13.00 14.03 -22.37
CA ASP A 277 -13.88 15.19 -22.19
C ASP A 277 -15.09 14.94 -21.30
N SER A 278 -15.59 13.71 -21.30
CA SER A 278 -16.68 13.28 -20.41
C SER A 278 -16.28 13.28 -18.94
N ILE A 279 -15.03 12.96 -18.62
CA ILE A 279 -14.50 13.01 -17.25
C ILE A 279 -14.21 14.46 -16.86
N LYS A 280 -13.59 15.24 -17.74
CA LYS A 280 -13.32 16.65 -17.51
C LYS A 280 -14.59 17.46 -17.29
N LYS A 281 -15.63 17.22 -18.10
CA LYS A 281 -16.92 17.93 -18.02
C LYS A 281 -17.76 17.50 -16.82
N LYS A 282 -17.72 16.22 -16.41
CA LYS A 282 -18.52 15.72 -15.29
C LYS A 282 -17.85 15.88 -13.94
N ASN A 283 -16.52 15.80 -13.89
CA ASN A 283 -15.77 15.57 -12.67
C ASN A 283 -14.80 16.70 -12.31
N GLY A 284 -14.94 17.85 -12.94
CA GLY A 284 -14.07 19.00 -12.65
C GLY A 284 -12.66 18.86 -13.23
N THR A 285 -11.70 19.45 -12.58
CA THR A 285 -10.33 19.55 -13.08
C THR A 285 -9.56 18.26 -12.81
N VAL A 286 -9.00 17.65 -13.85
CA VAL A 286 -8.00 16.59 -13.69
C VAL A 286 -6.69 17.25 -13.30
N CYS A 287 -6.29 17.10 -12.05
CA CYS A 287 -4.97 17.50 -11.61
C CYS A 287 -3.99 16.35 -11.88
N ALA A 288 -3.42 16.33 -13.06
CA ALA A 288 -2.24 15.53 -13.31
C ALA A 288 -1.04 16.29 -12.72
N HIS A 289 -0.50 15.84 -11.61
CA HIS A 289 0.85 16.26 -11.22
C HIS A 289 1.82 15.62 -12.22
N ASN A 290 1.75 16.15 -13.44
CA ASN A 290 2.66 15.72 -14.49
C ASN A 290 3.92 16.58 -14.37
N THR A 291 5.04 15.95 -14.51
CA THR A 291 6.38 16.55 -14.56
C THR A 291 6.55 17.65 -15.59
N THR A 292 5.64 17.83 -16.52
CA THR A 292 5.62 18.94 -17.47
C THR A 292 5.15 20.27 -16.87
N CYS A 293 4.58 20.25 -15.68
CA CYS A 293 4.22 21.50 -15.01
C CYS A 293 5.45 22.05 -14.28
N SER A 294 6.20 22.92 -14.95
CA SER A 294 7.37 23.61 -14.40
C SER A 294 7.03 24.75 -13.42
N LYS A 295 5.75 24.97 -13.15
CA LYS A 295 5.29 26.08 -12.30
C LYS A 295 5.07 25.61 -10.87
N PRO A 296 5.51 26.39 -9.88
CA PRO A 296 5.36 26.04 -8.44
C PRO A 296 3.91 25.98 -7.97
N ILE A 297 2.96 26.50 -8.73
CA ILE A 297 1.54 26.48 -8.45
C ILE A 297 0.81 26.09 -9.74
N CYS A 298 0.04 25.03 -9.70
CA CYS A 298 -0.88 24.70 -10.78
C CYS A 298 -2.11 25.61 -10.66
N LEU A 299 -2.17 26.65 -11.45
CA LEU A 299 -3.27 27.63 -11.45
C LEU A 299 -4.64 27.01 -11.77
N ARG A 300 -4.65 25.82 -12.44
CA ARG A 300 -5.89 25.11 -12.78
C ARG A 300 -6.46 24.32 -11.60
N CYS A 301 -5.64 23.78 -10.74
CA CYS A 301 -6.09 22.97 -9.61
C CYS A 301 -5.81 23.62 -8.25
N ARG A 302 -5.22 24.83 -8.22
CA ARG A 302 -4.76 25.49 -6.99
C ARG A 302 -3.92 24.59 -6.09
N CYS A 303 -3.36 23.53 -6.63
CA CYS A 303 -2.43 22.68 -5.90
C CYS A 303 -1.16 23.47 -5.70
N ILE A 304 -0.74 23.61 -4.46
CA ILE A 304 0.61 24.09 -4.15
C ILE A 304 1.54 23.00 -4.64
N TYR A 305 2.30 23.28 -5.66
CA TYR A 305 3.41 22.43 -6.06
C TYR A 305 4.34 22.38 -4.88
N PRO A 306 4.82 21.21 -4.50
CA PRO A 306 5.77 21.15 -3.44
C PRO A 306 7.14 21.66 -3.92
N ASN A 307 7.30 22.97 -4.11
CA ASN A 307 8.57 23.58 -3.78
C ASN A 307 8.94 23.32 -2.32
N SER A 308 7.94 23.00 -1.51
CA SER A 308 8.06 22.43 -0.18
C SER A 308 8.80 21.07 -0.12
N TYR A 309 9.01 20.34 -1.22
CA TYR A 309 9.96 19.21 -1.24
C TYR A 309 11.41 19.64 -1.40
N ARG A 310 11.72 20.93 -1.58
CA ARG A 310 13.10 21.41 -1.49
C ARG A 310 13.49 21.79 -0.07
N ASP A 311 12.51 21.91 0.82
CA ASP A 311 12.69 22.35 2.20
C ASP A 311 12.24 21.29 3.23
N ILE A 312 12.07 20.03 2.79
CA ILE A 312 11.84 18.86 3.68
C ILE A 312 13.05 17.95 3.66
#